data_b556e0bf091fa5baba6a24bf4063a945
#
_entry.id   b556e0bf091fa5baba6a24bf4063a945
#
_cell.length_a   1.000
_cell.length_b   1.000
_cell.length_c   1.000
_cell.angle_alpha   90.00
_cell.angle_beta   90.00
_cell.angle_gamma   90.00
#
_symmetry.space_group_name_H-M   'P 1'
#
loop_
_entity.id
_entity.type
_entity.pdbx_description
1 polymer ?
#
loop_
_entity_poly.entity_id
_entity_poly.type
_entity_poly.pdbx_seq_one_letter_code
_entity_poly.pdbx_strand_id
1 'polypeptide(L)'
;SELYAAEEFQNHFQQATGIRLPIVNGASGAPGQVYIGVGQAMKTSAVGFEVESLGDEDFRIIIRSPAIAIAGGQPRGTLYGVYTFLEDYLGVRFLTHDHTHVPAFEPHIVGPIDRHYHPPLKFRWSYYGENFAHPEFATRRRVNTITSDSKLGGKTGRQLINHSFGRQIP
;
A
#
# COMPACT_ATOMS: atom_id res chain seq x y z
N SER A 1 -8.14 -6.70 0.44
CA SER A 1 -7.04 -5.80 0.01
C SER A 1 -5.65 -6.33 0.40
N GLU A 2 -5.47 -7.04 1.52
CA GLU A 2 -4.14 -7.50 1.97
C GLU A 2 -3.50 -8.54 1.06
N LEU A 3 -4.26 -9.53 0.58
CA LEU A 3 -3.74 -10.49 -0.42
C LEU A 3 -3.27 -9.75 -1.68
N TYR A 4 -4.06 -8.79 -2.16
CA TYR A 4 -3.67 -7.99 -3.31
C TYR A 4 -2.42 -7.13 -3.04
N ALA A 5 -2.29 -6.61 -1.82
CA ALA A 5 -1.07 -5.90 -1.42
C ALA A 5 0.17 -6.81 -1.44
N ALA A 6 0.03 -8.07 -1.00
CA ALA A 6 1.10 -9.05 -1.07
C ALA A 6 1.46 -9.44 -2.53
N GLU A 7 0.46 -9.56 -3.41
CA GLU A 7 0.66 -9.80 -4.85
C GLU A 7 1.38 -8.63 -5.52
N GLU A 8 0.97 -7.39 -5.26
CA GLU A 8 1.64 -6.17 -5.77
C GLU A 8 3.09 -6.10 -5.28
N PHE A 9 3.32 -6.40 -4.00
CA PHE A 9 4.68 -6.47 -3.45
C PHE A 9 5.50 -7.54 -4.17
N GLN A 10 5.01 -8.77 -4.24
CA GLN A 10 5.71 -9.91 -4.88
C GLN A 10 6.10 -9.58 -6.32
N ASN A 11 5.16 -9.05 -7.11
CA ASN A 11 5.38 -8.76 -8.52
C ASN A 11 6.47 -7.71 -8.73
N HIS A 12 6.39 -6.58 -8.06
CA HIS A 12 7.36 -5.50 -8.23
C HIS A 12 8.71 -5.82 -7.57
N PHE A 13 8.71 -6.55 -6.45
CA PHE A 13 9.93 -7.03 -5.82
C PHE A 13 10.67 -8.00 -6.75
N GLN A 14 9.95 -8.93 -7.38
CA GLN A 14 10.55 -9.84 -8.36
C GLN A 14 11.11 -9.09 -9.57
N GLN A 15 10.41 -8.09 -10.09
CA GLN A 15 10.90 -7.27 -11.20
C GLN A 15 12.18 -6.51 -10.84
N ALA A 16 12.26 -5.96 -9.65
CA ALA A 16 13.40 -5.18 -9.19
C ALA A 16 14.63 -6.06 -8.86
N THR A 17 14.40 -7.21 -8.21
CA THR A 17 15.49 -8.03 -7.61
C THR A 17 15.76 -9.32 -8.34
N GLY A 18 14.88 -9.77 -9.23
CA GLY A 18 14.91 -11.11 -9.84
C GLY A 18 14.42 -12.24 -8.90
N ILE A 19 14.12 -11.95 -7.63
CA ILE A 19 13.76 -12.94 -6.63
C ILE A 19 12.24 -12.98 -6.45
N ARG A 20 11.62 -14.15 -6.66
CA ARG A 20 10.21 -14.36 -6.36
C ARG A 20 10.04 -14.91 -4.95
N LEU A 21 9.47 -14.10 -4.07
CA LEU A 21 9.10 -14.54 -2.72
C LEU A 21 7.76 -15.28 -2.76
N PRO A 22 7.61 -16.47 -2.15
CA PRO A 22 6.32 -17.14 -2.08
C PRO A 22 5.37 -16.41 -1.11
N ILE A 23 4.09 -16.29 -1.50
CA ILE A 23 3.04 -15.81 -0.60
C ILE A 23 2.53 -17.01 0.20
N VAL A 24 2.62 -16.92 1.52
CA VAL A 24 2.18 -17.97 2.44
C VAL A 24 1.31 -17.38 3.55
N ASN A 25 0.35 -18.16 4.04
CA ASN A 25 -0.41 -17.78 5.22
C ASN A 25 0.33 -18.23 6.49
N GLY A 26 0.70 -17.27 7.33
CA GLY A 26 1.40 -17.52 8.58
C GLY A 26 2.93 -17.47 8.45
N ALA A 27 3.62 -17.78 9.55
CA ALA A 27 5.09 -17.77 9.59
C ALA A 27 5.65 -19.00 8.89
N SER A 28 6.62 -18.81 8.00
CA SER A 28 7.26 -19.90 7.27
C SER A 28 8.48 -20.51 8.00
N GLY A 29 8.93 -19.90 9.11
CA GLY A 29 10.17 -20.26 9.79
C GLY A 29 11.46 -19.91 9.02
N ALA A 30 11.36 -19.29 7.86
CA ALA A 30 12.53 -18.83 7.09
C ALA A 30 13.24 -17.67 7.81
N PRO A 31 14.57 -17.53 7.65
CA PRO A 31 15.34 -16.49 8.34
C PRO A 31 14.98 -15.07 7.89
N GLY A 32 14.54 -14.87 6.65
CA GLY A 32 14.11 -13.57 6.14
C GLY A 32 12.64 -13.60 5.75
N GLN A 33 11.83 -12.74 6.33
CA GLN A 33 10.39 -12.69 6.06
C GLN A 33 9.90 -11.26 5.84
N VAL A 34 8.95 -11.13 4.91
CA VAL A 34 8.18 -9.91 4.70
C VAL A 34 6.75 -10.18 5.15
N TYR A 35 6.33 -9.53 6.22
CA TYR A 35 4.98 -9.61 6.76
C TYR A 35 4.14 -8.49 6.15
N ILE A 36 3.08 -8.85 5.44
CA ILE A 36 2.15 -7.88 4.83
C ILE A 36 0.75 -8.13 5.40
N GLY A 37 0.18 -7.10 6.03
CA GLY A 37 -1.13 -7.16 6.65
C GLY A 37 -1.11 -7.45 8.14
N VAL A 38 -2.30 -7.64 8.71
CA VAL A 38 -2.53 -7.65 10.16
C VAL A 38 -2.59 -9.04 10.80
N GLY A 39 -2.06 -10.05 10.13
CA GLY A 39 -2.12 -11.44 10.60
C GLY A 39 -1.33 -11.70 11.90
N GLN A 40 -1.68 -12.78 12.61
CA GLN A 40 -1.04 -13.17 13.87
C GLN A 40 0.47 -13.38 13.70
N ALA A 41 0.92 -13.93 12.58
CA ALA A 41 2.34 -14.12 12.30
C ALA A 41 3.12 -12.79 12.31
N MET A 42 2.55 -11.71 11.78
CA MET A 42 3.14 -10.38 11.85
C MET A 42 3.20 -9.89 13.30
N LYS A 43 2.09 -9.95 14.03
CA LYS A 43 2.02 -9.45 15.43
C LYS A 43 3.00 -10.13 16.36
N THR A 44 3.23 -11.42 16.21
CA THR A 44 4.17 -12.19 17.06
C THR A 44 5.61 -12.17 16.58
N SER A 45 5.90 -11.55 15.44
CA SER A 45 7.26 -11.43 14.92
C SER A 45 8.09 -10.39 15.68
N ALA A 46 9.42 -10.43 15.48
CA ALA A 46 10.33 -9.43 16.06
C ALA A 46 10.12 -7.99 15.52
N VAL A 47 9.37 -7.86 14.42
CA VAL A 47 8.98 -6.59 13.80
C VAL A 47 7.48 -6.31 13.93
N GLY A 48 6.77 -7.08 14.76
CA GLY A 48 5.34 -6.96 14.95
C GLY A 48 4.92 -5.68 15.66
N PHE A 49 3.70 -5.24 15.35
CA PHE A 49 3.06 -4.07 15.98
C PHE A 49 1.54 -4.17 15.92
N GLU A 50 0.89 -3.40 16.78
CA GLU A 50 -0.57 -3.30 16.81
C GLU A 50 -1.09 -2.34 15.73
N VAL A 51 -2.19 -2.70 15.08
CA VAL A 51 -2.79 -1.94 13.99
C VAL A 51 -4.20 -1.43 14.29
N GLU A 52 -4.77 -1.83 15.41
CA GLU A 52 -6.16 -1.55 15.79
C GLU A 52 -6.45 -0.05 15.96
N SER A 53 -5.44 0.74 16.27
CA SER A 53 -5.55 2.20 16.42
C SER A 53 -5.31 2.97 15.13
N LEU A 54 -4.96 2.29 14.03
CA LEU A 54 -4.65 2.93 12.76
C LEU A 54 -5.94 3.31 12.02
N GLY A 55 -5.97 4.52 11.47
CA GLY A 55 -7.05 4.98 10.59
C GLY A 55 -7.04 4.26 9.23
N ASP A 56 -8.11 4.44 8.45
CA ASP A 56 -8.39 3.73 7.18
C ASP A 56 -7.21 3.63 6.21
N GLU A 57 -6.30 4.58 6.26
CA GLU A 57 -5.18 4.73 5.33
C GLU A 57 -3.84 4.89 6.05
N ASP A 58 -3.85 4.88 7.38
CA ASP A 58 -2.63 4.89 8.16
C ASP A 58 -1.86 3.58 7.94
N PHE A 59 -0.55 3.66 7.90
CA PHE A 59 0.28 2.46 7.84
C PHE A 59 1.58 2.64 8.60
N ARG A 60 2.20 1.51 8.92
CA ARG A 60 3.53 1.46 9.51
C ARG A 60 4.41 0.49 8.72
N ILE A 61 5.64 0.89 8.50
CA ILE A 61 6.68 0.09 7.85
C ILE A 61 7.82 -0.07 8.85
N ILE A 62 8.12 -1.30 9.20
CA ILE A 62 9.28 -1.63 10.04
C ILE A 62 10.25 -2.49 9.24
N ILE A 63 11.51 -2.06 9.18
CA ILE A 63 12.60 -2.82 8.58
C ILE A 63 13.63 -3.05 9.67
N ARG A 64 13.82 -4.30 10.05
CA ARG A 64 14.88 -4.77 10.96
C ARG A 64 15.40 -6.09 10.42
N SER A 65 16.55 -6.03 9.73
CA SER A 65 17.14 -7.21 9.10
C SER A 65 17.16 -8.42 10.07
N PRO A 66 16.72 -9.61 9.61
CA PRO A 66 16.33 -9.94 8.25
C PRO A 66 14.81 -9.86 7.97
N ALA A 67 14.04 -9.09 8.75
CA ALA A 67 12.59 -9.04 8.65
C ALA A 67 12.06 -7.65 8.26
N ILE A 68 10.94 -7.64 7.54
CA ILE A 68 10.18 -6.45 7.17
C ILE A 68 8.72 -6.68 7.59
N ALA A 69 8.07 -5.65 8.17
CA ALA A 69 6.63 -5.64 8.38
C ALA A 69 6.00 -4.40 7.75
N ILE A 70 4.93 -4.62 6.99
CA ILE A 70 4.12 -3.58 6.36
C ILE A 70 2.66 -3.87 6.69
N ALA A 71 2.04 -3.05 7.50
CA ALA A 71 0.63 -3.17 7.82
C ALA A 71 0.00 -1.81 8.08
N GLY A 72 -1.30 -1.73 7.95
CA GLY A 72 -2.04 -0.49 8.15
C GLY A 72 -3.51 -0.72 8.46
N GLY A 73 -4.21 0.36 8.75
CA GLY A 73 -5.64 0.33 9.02
C GLY A 73 -6.45 -0.10 7.80
N GLN A 74 -7.64 -0.62 8.08
CA GLN A 74 -8.57 -1.05 7.04
C GLN A 74 -9.38 0.14 6.51
N PRO A 75 -9.71 0.17 5.21
CA PRO A 75 -9.50 -0.91 4.23
C PRO A 75 -8.25 -0.75 3.36
N ARG A 76 -7.48 0.34 3.45
CA ARG A 76 -6.46 0.71 2.46
C ARG A 76 -5.03 0.83 3.00
N GLY A 77 -4.86 0.98 4.32
CA GLY A 77 -3.56 1.30 4.91
C GLY A 77 -2.45 0.32 4.52
N THR A 78 -2.68 -0.98 4.61
CA THR A 78 -1.68 -1.99 4.21
C THR A 78 -1.28 -1.86 2.75
N LEU A 79 -2.24 -1.70 1.83
CA LEU A 79 -1.97 -1.56 0.40
C LEU A 79 -1.15 -0.29 0.10
N TYR A 80 -1.50 0.82 0.76
CA TYR A 80 -0.77 2.08 0.61
C TYR A 80 0.65 2.01 1.22
N GLY A 81 0.80 1.26 2.31
CA GLY A 81 2.10 0.96 2.89
C GLY A 81 3.00 0.19 1.92
N VAL A 82 2.45 -0.80 1.22
CA VAL A 82 3.17 -1.55 0.18
C VAL A 82 3.60 -0.64 -0.97
N TYR A 83 2.70 0.19 -1.51
CA TYR A 83 3.09 1.11 -2.58
C TYR A 83 4.16 2.11 -2.13
N THR A 84 4.07 2.59 -0.89
CA THR A 84 5.09 3.48 -0.33
C THR A 84 6.43 2.77 -0.18
N PHE A 85 6.42 1.50 0.27
CA PHE A 85 7.64 0.70 0.33
C PHE A 85 8.28 0.53 -1.05
N LEU A 86 7.50 0.19 -2.06
CA LEU A 86 7.97 0.02 -3.43
C LEU A 86 8.59 1.31 -4.00
N GLU A 87 7.96 2.45 -3.73
CA GLU A 87 8.44 3.75 -4.22
C GLU A 87 9.70 4.25 -3.48
N ASP A 88 9.72 4.13 -2.17
CA ASP A 88 10.75 4.77 -1.35
C ASP A 88 11.99 3.87 -1.14
N TYR A 89 11.84 2.55 -1.18
CA TYR A 89 12.94 1.61 -0.93
C TYR A 89 13.37 0.80 -2.13
N LEU A 90 12.50 0.61 -3.12
CA LEU A 90 12.85 -0.08 -4.37
C LEU A 90 12.90 0.85 -5.58
N GLY A 91 12.57 2.12 -5.42
CA GLY A 91 12.62 3.11 -6.50
C GLY A 91 11.56 2.96 -7.59
N VAL A 92 10.54 2.13 -7.37
CA VAL A 92 9.42 1.94 -8.31
C VAL A 92 8.71 3.27 -8.55
N ARG A 93 8.30 3.54 -9.79
CA ARG A 93 7.50 4.72 -10.13
C ARG A 93 6.34 4.33 -11.03
N PHE A 94 5.13 4.57 -10.57
CA PHE A 94 3.88 4.36 -11.33
C PHE A 94 3.62 5.60 -12.18
N LEU A 95 4.08 5.60 -13.43
CA LEU A 95 4.09 6.78 -14.32
C LEU A 95 2.76 6.95 -15.05
N THR A 96 2.28 5.89 -15.72
CA THR A 96 0.99 5.84 -16.40
C THR A 96 0.28 4.52 -16.05
N HIS A 97 -0.94 4.33 -16.53
CA HIS A 97 -1.68 3.08 -16.26
C HIS A 97 -0.99 1.84 -16.87
N ASP A 98 -0.28 2.02 -17.98
CA ASP A 98 0.42 0.97 -18.74
C ASP A 98 1.94 1.01 -18.60
N HIS A 99 2.48 2.00 -17.86
CA HIS A 99 3.92 2.13 -17.67
C HIS A 99 4.30 2.31 -16.20
N THR A 100 4.96 1.29 -15.65
CA THR A 100 5.61 1.33 -14.33
C THR A 100 7.12 1.19 -14.53
N HIS A 101 7.86 2.19 -14.07
CA HIS A 101 9.32 2.10 -14.03
C HIS A 101 9.74 1.30 -12.80
N VAL A 102 10.46 0.21 -13.02
CA VAL A 102 11.06 -0.62 -11.96
C VAL A 102 12.57 -0.66 -12.20
N PRO A 103 13.37 0.08 -11.41
CA PRO A 103 14.82 0.03 -11.56
C PRO A 103 15.36 -1.32 -11.08
N ALA A 104 16.52 -1.72 -11.63
CA ALA A 104 17.26 -2.81 -11.05
C ALA A 104 17.66 -2.45 -9.62
N PHE A 105 17.36 -3.33 -8.67
CA PHE A 105 17.68 -3.09 -7.27
C PHE A 105 19.19 -3.25 -7.04
N GLU A 106 19.82 -2.19 -6.59
CA GLU A 106 21.18 -2.24 -6.07
C GLU A 106 21.12 -2.42 -4.55
N PRO A 107 21.60 -3.56 -4.02
CA PRO A 107 21.60 -3.78 -2.57
C PRO A 107 22.37 -2.67 -1.84
N HIS A 108 21.72 -1.98 -0.95
CA HIS A 108 22.34 -1.04 -0.05
C HIS A 108 21.91 -1.35 1.38
N ILE A 109 22.76 -1.02 2.34
CA ILE A 109 22.44 -1.23 3.74
C ILE A 109 21.39 -0.19 4.13
N VAL A 110 20.18 -0.68 4.31
CA VAL A 110 19.12 0.11 4.94
C VAL A 110 19.23 -0.12 6.44
N GLY A 111 19.53 0.92 7.20
CA GLY A 111 19.49 0.86 8.66
C GLY A 111 18.10 0.49 9.18
N PRO A 112 17.94 0.25 10.47
CA PRO A 112 16.63 -0.04 11.03
C PRO A 112 15.68 1.12 10.76
N ILE A 113 14.50 0.81 10.21
CA ILE A 113 13.46 1.78 9.90
C ILE A 113 12.22 1.44 10.72
N ASP A 114 11.61 2.49 11.23
CA ASP A 114 10.29 2.46 11.87
C ASP A 114 9.55 3.70 11.42
N ARG A 115 8.74 3.54 10.36
CA ARG A 115 8.01 4.63 9.73
C ARG A 115 6.52 4.48 9.94
N HIS A 116 5.92 5.44 10.59
CA HIS A 116 4.49 5.59 10.71
C HIS A 116 4.02 6.72 9.79
N TYR A 117 2.94 6.48 9.06
CA TYR A 117 2.35 7.45 8.15
C TYR A 117 0.86 7.63 8.45
N HIS A 118 0.45 8.87 8.46
CA HIS A 118 -0.93 9.31 8.52
C HIS A 118 -1.19 10.29 7.36
N PRO A 119 -2.20 10.05 6.49
CA PRO A 119 -2.42 10.91 5.35
C PRO A 119 -2.93 12.30 5.78
N PRO A 120 -2.33 13.38 5.30
CA PRO A 120 -2.76 14.73 5.66
C PRO A 120 -4.13 15.10 5.06
N LEU A 121 -4.54 14.42 4.00
CA LEU A 121 -5.81 14.65 3.29
C LEU A 121 -6.61 13.36 3.23
N LYS A 122 -7.81 13.37 3.81
CA LYS A 122 -8.74 12.22 3.81
C LYS A 122 -9.41 11.99 2.46
N PHE A 123 -9.55 13.02 1.63
CA PHE A 123 -10.24 12.97 0.36
C PHE A 123 -9.30 13.39 -0.75
N ARG A 124 -9.00 12.45 -1.66
CA ARG A 124 -8.12 12.67 -2.80
C ARG A 124 -8.85 12.26 -4.07
N TRP A 125 -9.17 13.24 -4.86
CA TRP A 125 -9.92 13.07 -6.09
C TRP A 125 -9.15 13.52 -7.32
N SER A 126 -9.47 12.90 -8.44
CA SER A 126 -8.93 13.23 -9.74
C SER A 126 -10.04 13.24 -10.79
N TYR A 127 -9.96 14.19 -11.71
CA TYR A 127 -10.85 14.28 -12.87
C TYR A 127 -10.28 13.62 -14.12
N TYR A 128 -9.06 13.12 -14.08
CA TYR A 128 -8.45 12.48 -15.23
C TYR A 128 -9.17 11.18 -15.58
N GLY A 129 -9.58 11.07 -16.87
CA GLY A 129 -10.29 9.90 -17.38
C GLY A 129 -9.51 8.61 -17.21
N GLU A 130 -8.18 8.67 -17.26
CA GLU A 130 -7.28 7.56 -17.01
C GLU A 130 -7.50 6.90 -15.65
N ASN A 131 -7.72 7.69 -14.59
CA ASN A 131 -7.98 7.14 -13.26
C ASN A 131 -9.32 6.41 -13.17
N PHE A 132 -10.32 6.85 -13.94
CA PHE A 132 -11.61 6.16 -14.00
C PHE A 132 -11.57 4.90 -14.86
N ALA A 133 -10.81 4.92 -15.95
CA ALA A 133 -10.63 3.77 -16.82
C ALA A 133 -9.72 2.68 -16.20
N HIS A 134 -8.79 3.07 -15.33
CA HIS A 134 -7.78 2.20 -14.73
C HIS A 134 -7.72 2.39 -13.20
N PRO A 135 -8.69 1.83 -12.46
CA PRO A 135 -8.80 2.03 -11.01
C PRO A 135 -7.61 1.50 -10.21
N GLU A 136 -6.89 0.49 -10.71
CA GLU A 136 -5.64 0.01 -10.11
C GLU A 136 -4.56 1.09 -10.14
N PHE A 137 -4.43 1.80 -11.26
CA PHE A 137 -3.49 2.92 -11.38
C PHE A 137 -3.88 4.06 -10.43
N ALA A 138 -5.16 4.41 -10.37
CA ALA A 138 -5.66 5.40 -9.42
C ALA A 138 -5.29 5.03 -7.96
N THR A 139 -5.43 3.75 -7.60
CA THR A 139 -5.10 3.24 -6.27
C THR A 139 -3.60 3.31 -5.99
N ARG A 140 -2.75 2.96 -6.96
CA ARG A 140 -1.29 3.13 -6.87
C ARG A 140 -0.88 4.59 -6.63
N ARG A 141 -1.65 5.53 -7.18
CA ARG A 141 -1.48 6.98 -6.96
C ARG A 141 -2.18 7.50 -5.70
N ARG A 142 -2.74 6.62 -4.85
CA ARG A 142 -3.51 6.92 -3.62
C ARG A 142 -4.74 7.81 -3.89
N VAL A 143 -5.31 7.79 -5.10
CA VAL A 143 -6.61 8.39 -5.38
C VAL A 143 -7.68 7.47 -4.79
N ASN A 144 -8.37 7.92 -3.76
CA ASN A 144 -9.23 7.05 -2.92
C ASN A 144 -10.72 7.21 -3.18
N THR A 145 -11.11 7.76 -4.35
CA THR A 145 -12.51 8.13 -4.62
C THR A 145 -13.05 7.51 -5.91
N ILE A 146 -12.26 6.68 -6.58
CA ILE A 146 -12.59 6.17 -7.93
C ILE A 146 -13.38 4.87 -7.85
N THR A 147 -12.86 3.85 -7.18
CA THR A 147 -13.43 2.50 -7.22
C THR A 147 -14.03 2.08 -5.89
N SER A 148 -15.16 1.34 -5.96
CA SER A 148 -15.73 0.65 -4.80
C SER A 148 -15.25 -0.78 -4.65
N ASP A 149 -14.32 -1.23 -5.49
CA ASP A 149 -13.75 -2.58 -5.41
C ASP A 149 -13.00 -2.76 -4.07
N SER A 150 -13.44 -3.72 -3.27
CA SER A 150 -12.84 -4.06 -1.98
C SER A 150 -11.42 -4.62 -2.10
N LYS A 151 -11.08 -5.23 -3.24
CA LYS A 151 -9.72 -5.68 -3.56
C LYS A 151 -8.75 -4.50 -3.54
N LEU A 152 -9.18 -3.35 -4.06
CA LEU A 152 -8.43 -2.10 -4.11
C LEU A 152 -8.65 -1.20 -2.87
N GLY A 153 -9.34 -1.71 -1.86
CA GLY A 153 -9.62 -1.01 -0.61
C GLY A 153 -10.87 -0.12 -0.64
N GLY A 154 -11.72 -0.24 -1.68
CA GLY A 154 -12.94 0.55 -1.80
C GLY A 154 -12.69 2.04 -1.98
N LYS A 155 -13.72 2.86 -1.76
CA LYS A 155 -13.62 4.31 -1.94
C LYS A 155 -14.10 5.09 -0.72
N THR A 156 -13.50 6.24 -0.52
CA THR A 156 -14.00 7.27 0.39
C THR A 156 -15.25 7.91 -0.22
N GLY A 157 -16.31 8.02 0.57
CA GLY A 157 -17.56 8.62 0.13
C GLY A 157 -17.38 10.07 -0.33
N ARG A 158 -18.04 10.44 -1.42
CA ARG A 158 -18.07 11.84 -1.86
C ARG A 158 -18.88 12.66 -0.88
N GLN A 159 -18.33 13.74 -0.42
CA GLN A 159 -19.07 14.91 0.04
C GLN A 159 -19.61 15.68 -1.19
N LEU A 160 -20.52 16.60 -1.00
CA LEU A 160 -21.02 17.46 -2.09
C LEU A 160 -19.86 18.26 -2.70
N ILE A 161 -19.40 17.83 -3.87
CA ILE A 161 -18.27 18.44 -4.58
C ILE A 161 -18.77 18.82 -5.98
N ASN A 162 -18.42 19.98 -6.45
CA ASN A 162 -18.75 20.56 -7.75
C ASN A 162 -20.24 20.74 -8.04
N HIS A 163 -20.60 21.90 -8.55
CA HIS A 163 -21.96 22.23 -8.99
C HIS A 163 -23.07 21.83 -8.01
N SER A 164 -22.71 21.66 -6.74
CA SER A 164 -23.61 21.22 -5.67
C SER A 164 -24.24 22.38 -4.93
N PHE A 165 -23.91 23.62 -5.29
CA PHE A 165 -24.40 24.83 -4.62
C PHE A 165 -25.94 24.86 -4.56
N GLY A 166 -26.63 24.58 -5.67
CA GLY A 166 -28.09 24.49 -5.71
C GLY A 166 -28.71 23.33 -4.93
N ARG A 167 -27.89 22.37 -4.41
CA ARG A 167 -28.36 21.28 -3.54
C ARG A 167 -28.12 21.56 -2.05
N GLN A 168 -27.39 22.61 -1.74
CA GLN A 168 -27.06 23.01 -0.37
C GLN A 168 -27.94 24.15 0.15
N ILE A 169 -28.68 24.79 -0.74
CA ILE A 169 -29.64 25.82 -0.40
C ILE A 169 -31.02 25.16 -0.38
N PRO A 170 -31.76 25.18 0.73
CA PRO A 170 -33.11 24.65 0.85
C PRO A 170 -34.09 25.41 -0.03
#